data_0357e3e9b174b92146d01191fe092e59
#
_entry.id   0357e3e9b174b92146d01191fe092e59
#
_cell.length_a   1.000
_cell.length_b   1.000
_cell.length_c   1.000
_cell.angle_alpha   90.00
_cell.angle_beta   90.00
_cell.angle_gamma   90.00
#
_symmetry.space_group_name_H-M   'P 1'
#
loop_
_entity.id
_entity.type
_entity.pdbx_description
1 polymer ?
#
loop_
_entity_poly.entity_id
_entity_poly.type
_entity_poly.pdbx_seq_one_letter_code
_entity_poly.pdbx_strand_id
1 'polypeptide(L)'
;IYIILFMTIYALSSGPGLSGLAVIRISGKESLKIIEKMTEGEVPTPRVATLRKIRKSNSKELIDEGLILWFPAPDSYTGEDMVEFHVHGSRSVINEIHSDLSHFENCRLAEPGEFTKLAFLNGKINLLKAESIGDLIASETEIQRRQAIDIMSGLHAKKYETWRQKLLGILSNVEAKIDFPDEDLPKDILSNIKKTTSDISTEIKKVLDDQRVGERIREGFKIAILGPA
;
A
#
# COMPACT_ATOMS: atom_id res chain seq x y z
N ILE A 1 -20.35 2.32 -5.82
CA ILE A 1 -19.15 1.77 -5.10
C ILE A 1 -18.75 0.40 -5.68
N TYR A 2 -19.67 -0.47 -6.10
CA TYR A 2 -19.36 -1.83 -6.61
C TYR A 2 -18.68 -1.87 -8.00
N ILE A 3 -18.84 -0.85 -8.85
CA ILE A 3 -18.29 -0.85 -10.22
C ILE A 3 -16.78 -0.57 -10.25
N ILE A 4 -16.24 0.12 -9.25
CA ILE A 4 -14.82 0.48 -9.18
C ILE A 4 -13.92 -0.74 -8.88
N LEU A 5 -14.44 -1.76 -8.20
CA LEU A 5 -13.71 -2.97 -7.79
C LEU A 5 -13.37 -3.97 -8.92
N PHE A 6 -13.85 -3.73 -10.15
CA PHE A 6 -13.65 -4.65 -11.28
C PHE A 6 -12.81 -4.07 -12.43
N MET A 7 -12.35 -2.83 -12.31
CA MET A 7 -11.57 -2.19 -13.36
C MET A 7 -10.07 -2.47 -13.16
N THR A 8 -9.41 -2.83 -14.25
CA THR A 8 -7.95 -2.86 -14.30
C THR A 8 -7.43 -1.44 -14.29
N ILE A 9 -6.47 -1.17 -13.43
CA ILE A 9 -5.82 0.14 -13.31
C ILE A 9 -4.39 0.10 -13.81
N TYR A 10 -3.91 1.20 -14.39
CA TYR A 10 -2.54 1.35 -14.82
C TYR A 10 -1.99 2.73 -14.49
N ALA A 11 -0.70 2.83 -14.25
CA ALA A 11 0.00 4.11 -14.07
C ALA A 11 1.50 3.97 -14.26
N LEU A 12 2.15 5.12 -14.52
CA LEU A 12 3.58 5.29 -14.33
C LEU A 12 3.88 5.17 -12.83
N SER A 13 4.66 4.17 -12.42
CA SER A 13 5.02 3.90 -11.03
C SER A 13 6.43 4.37 -10.65
N SER A 14 7.25 4.75 -11.62
CA SER A 14 8.52 5.45 -11.42
C SER A 14 8.32 6.96 -11.34
N GLY A 15 9.34 7.71 -10.88
CA GLY A 15 9.30 9.16 -10.84
C GLY A 15 9.05 9.77 -12.23
N PRO A 16 8.39 10.92 -12.33
CA PRO A 16 8.15 11.60 -13.59
C PRO A 16 9.46 12.24 -14.12
N GLY A 17 9.59 12.30 -15.45
CA GLY A 17 10.72 12.95 -16.12
C GLY A 17 11.44 12.04 -17.08
N LEU A 18 12.47 12.60 -17.77
CA LEU A 18 13.33 11.82 -18.64
C LEU A 18 14.25 10.92 -17.81
N SER A 19 14.23 9.64 -18.07
CA SER A 19 15.04 8.65 -17.36
C SER A 19 15.44 7.50 -18.28
N GLY A 20 16.48 6.77 -17.92
CA GLY A 20 16.86 5.55 -18.64
C GLY A 20 15.85 4.43 -18.48
N LEU A 21 15.03 4.48 -17.42
CA LEU A 21 14.04 3.46 -17.10
C LEU A 21 12.74 4.10 -16.56
N ALA A 22 11.61 3.63 -17.06
CA ALA A 22 10.28 3.90 -16.53
C ALA A 22 9.56 2.58 -16.27
N VAL A 23 8.77 2.53 -15.21
CA VAL A 23 7.96 1.38 -14.83
C VAL A 23 6.49 1.74 -14.96
N ILE A 24 5.79 1.08 -15.86
CA ILE A 24 4.32 1.17 -15.96
C ILE A 24 3.73 -0.07 -15.31
N ARG A 25 2.97 0.15 -14.26
CA ARG A 25 2.29 -0.91 -13.51
C ARG A 25 0.83 -1.01 -13.93
N ILE A 26 0.36 -2.24 -14.07
CA ILE A 26 -1.02 -2.57 -14.43
C ILE A 26 -1.50 -3.61 -13.43
N SER A 27 -2.70 -3.42 -12.86
CA SER A 27 -3.29 -4.35 -11.89
C SER A 27 -4.77 -4.56 -12.19
N GLY A 28 -5.20 -5.80 -12.24
CA GLY A 28 -6.58 -6.21 -12.49
C GLY A 28 -6.71 -7.32 -13.51
N LYS A 29 -7.93 -7.70 -13.79
CA LYS A 29 -8.28 -8.89 -14.61
C LYS A 29 -7.80 -8.83 -16.05
N GLU A 30 -7.64 -7.64 -16.63
CA GLU A 30 -7.17 -7.50 -18.01
C GLU A 30 -5.65 -7.62 -18.15
N SER A 31 -4.90 -7.73 -17.04
CA SER A 31 -3.42 -7.74 -17.04
C SER A 31 -2.84 -8.83 -17.94
N LEU A 32 -3.40 -10.04 -17.90
CA LEU A 32 -2.96 -11.14 -18.76
C LEU A 32 -3.22 -10.86 -20.24
N LYS A 33 -4.42 -10.41 -20.58
CA LYS A 33 -4.82 -10.05 -21.95
C LYS A 33 -4.00 -8.89 -22.51
N ILE A 34 -3.56 -7.96 -21.66
CA ILE A 34 -2.67 -6.86 -22.03
C ILE A 34 -1.30 -7.41 -22.43
N ILE A 35 -0.74 -8.33 -21.65
CA ILE A 35 0.52 -9.01 -22.02
C ILE A 35 0.38 -9.66 -23.40
N GLU A 36 -0.65 -10.49 -23.59
CA GLU A 36 -0.88 -11.23 -24.84
C GLU A 36 -1.06 -10.32 -26.07
N LYS A 37 -1.73 -9.17 -25.88
CA LYS A 37 -2.01 -8.24 -26.98
C LYS A 37 -0.87 -7.27 -27.28
N MET A 38 -0.15 -6.82 -26.25
CA MET A 38 0.90 -5.81 -26.40
C MET A 38 2.30 -6.39 -26.50
N THR A 39 2.49 -7.70 -26.27
CA THR A 39 3.81 -8.33 -26.38
C THR A 39 3.76 -9.55 -27.32
N GLU A 40 4.92 -9.99 -27.78
CA GLU A 40 5.06 -11.20 -28.60
C GLU A 40 5.57 -12.37 -27.75
N GLY A 41 5.14 -13.58 -28.09
CA GLY A 41 5.54 -14.83 -27.43
C GLY A 41 4.58 -15.29 -26.36
N GLU A 42 4.97 -16.34 -25.66
CA GLU A 42 4.18 -16.90 -24.55
C GLU A 42 4.15 -15.97 -23.34
N VAL A 43 3.15 -16.15 -22.47
CA VAL A 43 3.06 -15.41 -21.21
C VAL A 43 4.35 -15.62 -20.39
N PRO A 44 5.00 -14.55 -19.90
CA PRO A 44 6.22 -14.68 -19.12
C PRO A 44 6.03 -15.57 -17.87
N THR A 45 7.06 -16.33 -17.54
CA THR A 45 7.08 -17.05 -16.26
C THR A 45 6.89 -16.06 -15.12
N PRO A 46 6.00 -16.34 -14.14
CA PRO A 46 5.76 -15.44 -13.01
C PRO A 46 7.05 -15.03 -12.30
N ARG A 47 7.19 -13.72 -12.04
CA ARG A 47 8.32 -13.08 -11.34
C ARG A 47 9.69 -13.22 -12.03
N VAL A 48 9.69 -13.64 -13.30
CA VAL A 48 10.90 -13.68 -14.11
C VAL A 48 10.90 -12.49 -15.07
N ALA A 49 11.95 -11.66 -14.99
CA ALA A 49 12.15 -10.56 -15.92
C ALA A 49 12.41 -11.10 -17.33
N THR A 50 11.52 -10.79 -18.26
CA THR A 50 11.57 -11.32 -19.60
C THR A 50 11.64 -10.18 -20.61
N LEU A 51 12.69 -10.14 -21.44
CA LEU A 51 12.83 -9.13 -22.50
C LEU A 51 11.78 -9.38 -23.59
N ARG A 52 11.03 -8.34 -23.93
CA ARG A 52 9.96 -8.37 -24.94
C ARG A 52 9.91 -7.09 -25.75
N LYS A 53 9.48 -7.21 -26.99
CA LYS A 53 9.04 -6.08 -27.80
C LYS A 53 7.62 -5.73 -27.40
N ILE A 54 7.43 -4.46 -27.02
CA ILE A 54 6.14 -3.91 -26.63
C ILE A 54 5.57 -3.20 -27.85
N ARG A 55 4.36 -3.60 -28.24
CA ARG A 55 3.70 -3.15 -29.47
C ARG A 55 2.31 -2.63 -29.19
N LYS A 56 1.81 -1.77 -30.06
CA LYS A 56 0.41 -1.38 -30.05
C LYS A 56 -0.49 -2.60 -30.19
N SER A 57 -1.53 -2.68 -29.38
CA SER A 57 -2.47 -3.81 -29.38
C SER A 57 -3.18 -4.00 -30.73
N ASN A 58 -3.46 -2.91 -31.44
CA ASN A 58 -4.21 -2.90 -32.69
C ASN A 58 -3.31 -3.03 -33.92
N SER A 59 -2.36 -2.11 -34.10
CA SER A 59 -1.54 -2.01 -35.33
C SER A 59 -0.27 -2.87 -35.33
N LYS A 60 0.10 -3.40 -34.15
CA LYS A 60 1.36 -4.14 -33.94
C LYS A 60 2.62 -3.30 -34.18
N GLU A 61 2.48 -1.98 -34.28
CA GLU A 61 3.61 -1.06 -34.37
C GLU A 61 4.46 -1.18 -33.10
N LEU A 62 5.79 -1.21 -33.26
CA LEU A 62 6.72 -1.28 -32.13
C LEU A 62 6.72 0.03 -31.37
N ILE A 63 6.45 -0.03 -30.07
CA ILE A 63 6.55 1.12 -29.17
C ILE A 63 7.93 1.16 -28.51
N ASP A 64 8.36 0.02 -27.93
CA ASP A 64 9.63 -0.09 -27.24
C ASP A 64 10.08 -1.54 -27.11
N GLU A 65 11.29 -1.77 -26.62
CA GLU A 65 11.78 -3.09 -26.19
C GLU A 65 12.21 -2.98 -24.73
N GLY A 66 11.59 -3.80 -23.86
CA GLY A 66 11.77 -3.68 -22.43
C GLY A 66 11.53 -4.98 -21.68
N LEU A 67 11.68 -4.94 -20.35
CA LEU A 67 11.42 -6.09 -19.51
C LEU A 67 9.97 -6.11 -19.08
N ILE A 68 9.37 -7.30 -19.11
CA ILE A 68 8.03 -7.57 -18.59
C ILE A 68 8.17 -8.45 -17.36
N LEU A 69 7.49 -8.08 -16.26
CA LEU A 69 7.34 -8.92 -15.09
C LEU A 69 5.85 -9.22 -14.88
N TRP A 70 5.54 -10.50 -14.78
CA TRP A 70 4.19 -10.99 -14.52
C TRP A 70 4.03 -11.48 -13.09
N PHE A 71 2.96 -11.05 -12.40
CA PHE A 71 2.62 -11.41 -11.02
C PHE A 71 1.17 -11.88 -10.96
N PRO A 72 0.91 -13.19 -11.11
CA PRO A 72 -0.45 -13.70 -10.99
C PRO A 72 -1.00 -13.56 -9.57
N ALA A 73 -2.31 -13.37 -9.47
CA ALA A 73 -3.04 -13.39 -8.22
C ALA A 73 -2.92 -14.77 -7.53
N PRO A 74 -2.98 -14.86 -6.21
CA PRO A 74 -3.07 -13.75 -5.26
C PRO A 74 -1.70 -13.17 -4.86
N ASP A 75 -0.62 -13.67 -5.45
CA ASP A 75 0.75 -13.39 -5.02
C ASP A 75 1.37 -12.19 -5.75
N SER A 76 0.67 -11.08 -5.79
CA SER A 76 1.11 -9.78 -6.29
C SER A 76 1.08 -8.72 -5.20
N TYR A 77 1.53 -7.51 -5.50
CA TYR A 77 1.46 -6.39 -4.57
C TYR A 77 0.03 -6.03 -4.19
N THR A 78 -0.87 -5.98 -5.16
CA THR A 78 -2.29 -5.66 -4.95
C THR A 78 -3.14 -6.85 -4.54
N GLY A 79 -2.63 -8.09 -4.72
CA GLY A 79 -3.41 -9.32 -4.59
C GLY A 79 -4.21 -9.69 -5.83
N GLU A 80 -4.18 -8.86 -6.88
CA GLU A 80 -4.78 -9.11 -8.19
C GLU A 80 -3.72 -9.56 -9.21
N ASP A 81 -4.14 -9.98 -10.38
CA ASP A 81 -3.23 -10.14 -11.52
C ASP A 81 -2.53 -8.83 -11.82
N MET A 82 -1.20 -8.83 -11.91
CA MET A 82 -0.44 -7.61 -12.07
C MET A 82 0.72 -7.82 -13.05
N VAL A 83 0.98 -6.82 -13.88
CA VAL A 83 2.14 -6.78 -14.77
C VAL A 83 2.87 -5.45 -14.63
N GLU A 84 4.18 -5.50 -14.77
CA GLU A 84 5.03 -4.32 -14.87
C GLU A 84 5.76 -4.33 -16.21
N PHE A 85 5.66 -3.20 -16.93
CA PHE A 85 6.43 -2.91 -18.13
C PHE A 85 7.57 -1.97 -17.75
N HIS A 86 8.80 -2.47 -17.85
CA HIS A 86 10.02 -1.71 -17.62
C HIS A 86 10.55 -1.24 -18.96
N VAL A 87 10.33 0.00 -19.30
CA VAL A 87 10.54 0.61 -20.61
C VAL A 87 11.49 1.81 -20.54
N HIS A 88 11.92 2.35 -21.66
CA HIS A 88 12.67 3.59 -21.68
C HIS A 88 11.80 4.76 -21.21
N GLY A 89 12.35 5.60 -20.31
CA GLY A 89 11.63 6.68 -19.65
C GLY A 89 11.48 7.94 -20.52
N SER A 90 11.14 7.78 -21.81
CA SER A 90 10.79 8.92 -22.66
C SER A 90 9.29 9.22 -22.57
N ARG A 91 8.93 10.51 -22.65
CA ARG A 91 7.50 10.92 -22.65
C ARG A 91 6.73 10.27 -23.80
N SER A 92 7.36 10.08 -24.95
CA SER A 92 6.73 9.49 -26.12
C SER A 92 6.36 8.03 -25.86
N VAL A 93 7.28 7.23 -25.32
CA VAL A 93 7.02 5.82 -24.99
C VAL A 93 5.92 5.69 -23.93
N ILE A 94 6.03 6.47 -22.85
CA ILE A 94 5.05 6.42 -21.75
C ILE A 94 3.66 6.80 -22.25
N ASN A 95 3.54 7.91 -22.98
CA ASN A 95 2.25 8.36 -23.53
C ASN A 95 1.65 7.36 -24.51
N GLU A 96 2.45 6.75 -25.34
CA GLU A 96 1.98 5.77 -26.32
C GLU A 96 1.44 4.50 -25.63
N ILE A 97 2.15 3.99 -24.60
CA ILE A 97 1.67 2.86 -23.83
C ILE A 97 0.38 3.23 -23.07
N HIS A 98 0.30 4.41 -22.44
CA HIS A 98 -0.91 4.85 -21.77
C HIS A 98 -2.09 5.01 -22.74
N SER A 99 -1.83 5.55 -23.93
CA SER A 99 -2.84 5.68 -24.98
C SER A 99 -3.37 4.31 -25.41
N ASP A 100 -2.48 3.34 -25.65
CA ASP A 100 -2.90 1.99 -26.04
C ASP A 100 -3.67 1.27 -24.92
N LEU A 101 -3.21 1.41 -23.67
CA LEU A 101 -3.90 0.85 -22.50
C LEU A 101 -5.31 1.44 -22.29
N SER A 102 -5.53 2.70 -22.67
CA SER A 102 -6.84 3.33 -22.57
C SER A 102 -7.90 2.76 -23.51
N HIS A 103 -7.49 2.02 -24.54
CA HIS A 103 -8.39 1.34 -25.49
C HIS A 103 -8.86 -0.03 -25.00
N PHE A 104 -8.27 -0.57 -23.95
CA PHE A 104 -8.77 -1.82 -23.36
C PHE A 104 -10.03 -1.57 -22.55
N GLU A 105 -11.06 -2.38 -22.78
CA GLU A 105 -12.28 -2.36 -21.98
C GLU A 105 -11.94 -2.59 -20.50
N ASN A 106 -12.64 -1.90 -19.62
CA ASN A 106 -12.47 -1.97 -18.17
C ASN A 106 -11.05 -1.60 -17.68
N CYS A 107 -10.29 -0.83 -18.47
CA CYS A 107 -9.01 -0.27 -18.08
C CYS A 107 -9.09 1.24 -17.90
N ARG A 108 -8.45 1.76 -16.87
CA ARG A 108 -8.35 3.21 -16.62
C ARG A 108 -7.05 3.58 -15.94
N LEU A 109 -6.70 4.86 -16.03
CA LEU A 109 -5.59 5.41 -15.24
C LEU A 109 -5.89 5.28 -13.74
N ALA A 110 -4.89 4.87 -12.97
CA ALA A 110 -4.97 4.77 -11.52
C ALA A 110 -4.99 6.16 -10.87
N GLU A 111 -5.72 6.28 -9.76
CA GLU A 111 -5.62 7.43 -8.87
C GLU A 111 -4.34 7.37 -8.03
N PRO A 112 -3.81 8.51 -7.52
CA PRO A 112 -2.67 8.50 -6.62
C PRO A 112 -2.90 7.58 -5.41
N GLY A 113 -1.94 6.65 -5.16
CA GLY A 113 -2.01 5.70 -4.06
C GLY A 113 -2.95 4.50 -4.27
N GLU A 114 -3.61 4.38 -5.42
CA GLU A 114 -4.65 3.37 -5.64
C GLU A 114 -4.14 1.93 -5.59
N PHE A 115 -2.93 1.63 -6.08
CA PHE A 115 -2.33 0.30 -5.94
C PHE A 115 -2.16 -0.10 -4.47
N THR A 116 -1.72 0.84 -3.62
CA THR A 116 -1.58 0.62 -2.18
C THR A 116 -2.94 0.47 -1.49
N LYS A 117 -3.95 1.23 -1.93
CA LYS A 117 -5.34 1.09 -1.48
C LYS A 117 -5.90 -0.30 -1.82
N LEU A 118 -5.67 -0.82 -3.03
CA LEU A 118 -6.07 -2.18 -3.41
C LEU A 118 -5.33 -3.22 -2.56
N ALA A 119 -4.03 -3.06 -2.34
CA ALA A 119 -3.26 -3.95 -1.47
C ALA A 119 -3.84 -4.01 -0.05
N PHE A 120 -4.28 -2.88 0.50
CA PHE A 120 -4.95 -2.81 1.80
C PHE A 120 -6.33 -3.48 1.76
N LEU A 121 -7.17 -3.18 0.78
CA LEU A 121 -8.52 -3.75 0.64
C LEU A 121 -8.49 -5.26 0.46
N ASN A 122 -7.49 -5.78 -0.25
CA ASN A 122 -7.28 -7.21 -0.48
C ASN A 122 -6.51 -7.90 0.68
N GLY A 123 -6.28 -7.20 1.80
CA GLY A 123 -5.65 -7.76 2.99
C GLY A 123 -4.15 -8.11 2.85
N LYS A 124 -3.47 -7.59 1.80
CA LYS A 124 -2.03 -7.82 1.58
C LYS A 124 -1.17 -7.01 2.55
N ILE A 125 -1.66 -5.85 2.94
CA ILE A 125 -1.01 -4.95 3.90
C ILE A 125 -2.05 -4.37 4.87
N ASN A 126 -1.61 -3.98 6.07
CA ASN A 126 -2.44 -3.24 7.00
C ASN A 126 -2.32 -1.71 6.77
N LEU A 127 -3.19 -0.92 7.43
CA LEU A 127 -3.24 0.53 7.25
C LEU A 127 -1.91 1.20 7.62
N LEU A 128 -1.28 0.79 8.73
CA LEU A 128 0.01 1.34 9.16
C LEU A 128 1.10 1.13 8.10
N LYS A 129 1.12 -0.03 7.47
CA LYS A 129 2.06 -0.33 6.37
C LYS A 129 1.73 0.50 5.13
N ALA A 130 0.45 0.71 4.82
CA ALA A 130 0.03 1.56 3.71
C ALA A 130 0.50 3.02 3.91
N GLU A 131 0.30 3.58 5.10
CA GLU A 131 0.75 4.92 5.45
C GLU A 131 2.28 5.02 5.44
N SER A 132 2.99 4.04 6.01
CA SER A 132 4.46 4.04 6.06
C SER A 132 5.12 3.94 4.68
N ILE A 133 4.46 3.32 3.69
CA ILE A 133 4.93 3.34 2.30
C ILE A 133 4.90 4.77 1.74
N GLY A 134 3.83 5.52 2.01
CA GLY A 134 3.74 6.93 1.62
C GLY A 134 4.81 7.77 2.29
N ASP A 135 5.02 7.61 3.59
CA ASP A 135 6.05 8.31 4.36
C ASP A 135 7.46 7.97 3.86
N LEU A 136 7.71 6.70 3.50
CA LEU A 136 9.00 6.27 2.97
C LEU A 136 9.29 6.90 1.60
N ILE A 137 8.30 6.97 0.72
CA ILE A 137 8.43 7.61 -0.60
C ILE A 137 8.67 9.11 -0.45
N ALA A 138 8.02 9.77 0.53
CA ALA A 138 8.15 11.20 0.79
C ALA A 138 9.37 11.57 1.65
N SER A 139 10.13 10.59 2.15
CA SER A 139 11.25 10.86 3.06
C SER A 139 12.41 11.56 2.37
N GLU A 140 12.83 12.70 2.88
CA GLU A 140 13.98 13.49 2.41
C GLU A 140 15.20 13.33 3.33
N THR A 141 15.01 12.82 4.56
CA THR A 141 16.06 12.65 5.55
C THR A 141 16.21 11.20 6.01
N GLU A 142 17.41 10.86 6.48
CA GLU A 142 17.70 9.54 7.03
C GLU A 142 16.80 9.21 8.24
N ILE A 143 16.47 10.19 9.06
CA ILE A 143 15.60 10.01 10.22
C ILE A 143 14.17 9.66 9.79
N GLN A 144 13.63 10.38 8.80
CA GLN A 144 12.31 10.09 8.22
C GLN A 144 12.27 8.68 7.61
N ARG A 145 13.29 8.33 6.83
CA ARG A 145 13.42 7.00 6.23
C ARG A 145 13.41 5.90 7.28
N ARG A 146 14.21 6.04 8.35
CA ARG A 146 14.25 5.06 9.44
C ARG A 146 12.91 4.93 10.13
N GLN A 147 12.27 6.04 10.47
CA GLN A 147 10.95 6.03 11.11
C GLN A 147 9.90 5.30 10.23
N ALA A 148 9.86 5.60 8.93
CA ALA A 148 8.96 4.92 8.00
C ALA A 148 9.22 3.40 7.94
N ILE A 149 10.49 2.98 7.89
CA ILE A 149 10.87 1.56 7.90
C ILE A 149 10.48 0.88 9.21
N ASP A 150 10.68 1.53 10.36
CA ASP A 150 10.32 0.98 11.66
C ASP A 150 8.81 0.74 11.77
N ILE A 151 8.00 1.67 11.28
CA ILE A 151 6.54 1.50 11.20
C ILE A 151 6.19 0.35 10.24
N MET A 152 6.81 0.32 9.05
CA MET A 152 6.59 -0.70 8.03
C MET A 152 6.98 -2.10 8.50
N SER A 153 8.01 -2.23 9.36
CA SER A 153 8.46 -3.51 9.94
C SER A 153 7.44 -4.14 10.90
N GLY A 154 6.40 -3.40 11.30
CA GLY A 154 5.33 -3.88 12.15
C GLY A 154 5.57 -3.75 13.66
N LEU A 155 6.63 -3.10 14.11
CA LEU A 155 6.89 -2.88 15.55
C LEU A 155 5.71 -2.20 16.25
N HIS A 156 5.18 -1.13 15.65
CA HIS A 156 4.01 -0.42 16.17
C HIS A 156 2.73 -1.25 16.03
N ALA A 157 2.54 -1.95 14.91
CA ALA A 157 1.38 -2.81 14.69
C ALA A 157 1.28 -3.91 15.76
N LYS A 158 2.40 -4.53 16.14
CA LYS A 158 2.46 -5.55 17.20
C LYS A 158 2.02 -4.97 18.56
N LYS A 159 2.44 -3.74 18.88
CA LYS A 159 2.04 -3.06 20.12
C LYS A 159 0.54 -2.78 20.16
N TYR A 160 -0.02 -2.28 19.05
CA TYR A 160 -1.46 -2.00 18.95
C TYR A 160 -2.29 -3.29 18.98
N GLU A 161 -1.82 -4.36 18.37
CA GLU A 161 -2.49 -5.65 18.45
C GLU A 161 -2.46 -6.21 19.90
N THR A 162 -1.38 -6.00 20.64
CA THR A 162 -1.31 -6.37 22.06
C THR A 162 -2.37 -5.61 22.87
N TRP A 163 -2.52 -4.32 22.65
CA TRP A 163 -3.58 -3.52 23.32
C TRP A 163 -4.98 -3.99 22.93
N ARG A 164 -5.18 -4.25 21.63
CA ARG A 164 -6.46 -4.77 21.11
C ARG A 164 -6.84 -6.09 21.80
N GLN A 165 -5.94 -7.04 21.90
CA GLN A 165 -6.18 -8.32 22.55
C GLN A 165 -6.50 -8.16 24.05
N LYS A 166 -5.77 -7.30 24.74
CA LYS A 166 -6.07 -6.98 26.15
C LYS A 166 -7.48 -6.37 26.31
N LEU A 167 -7.85 -5.42 25.41
CA LEU A 167 -9.19 -4.80 25.43
C LEU A 167 -10.30 -5.79 25.10
N LEU A 168 -10.10 -6.70 24.15
CA LEU A 168 -11.07 -7.75 23.85
C LEU A 168 -11.27 -8.70 25.04
N GLY A 169 -10.18 -9.06 25.74
CA GLY A 169 -10.28 -9.86 26.96
C GLY A 169 -11.07 -9.15 28.07
N ILE A 170 -10.88 -7.82 28.22
CA ILE A 170 -11.67 -7.02 29.15
C ILE A 170 -13.15 -7.01 28.75
N LEU A 171 -13.44 -6.76 27.47
CA LEU A 171 -14.81 -6.72 26.95
C LEU A 171 -15.53 -8.04 27.19
N SER A 172 -14.89 -9.16 26.86
CA SER A 172 -15.45 -10.50 27.11
C SER A 172 -15.78 -10.74 28.60
N ASN A 173 -14.90 -10.30 29.51
CA ASN A 173 -15.14 -10.41 30.95
C ASN A 173 -16.31 -9.54 31.42
N VAL A 174 -16.49 -8.36 30.82
CA VAL A 174 -17.61 -7.46 31.12
C VAL A 174 -18.93 -8.08 30.62
N GLU A 175 -18.94 -8.56 29.38
CA GLU A 175 -20.10 -9.24 28.78
C GLU A 175 -20.52 -10.46 29.58
N ALA A 176 -19.56 -11.31 29.96
CA ALA A 176 -19.85 -12.47 30.81
C ALA A 176 -20.50 -12.07 32.15
N LYS A 177 -20.08 -10.94 32.75
CA LYS A 177 -20.68 -10.45 34.00
C LYS A 177 -22.08 -9.89 33.82
N ILE A 178 -22.41 -9.38 32.66
CA ILE A 178 -23.74 -8.86 32.32
C ILE A 178 -24.70 -10.01 31.99
N ASP A 179 -24.24 -10.96 31.18
CA ASP A 179 -25.07 -12.04 30.66
C ASP A 179 -25.31 -13.16 31.68
N PHE A 180 -24.36 -13.35 32.60
CA PHE A 180 -24.41 -14.41 33.62
C PHE A 180 -24.27 -13.84 35.05
N PRO A 181 -25.22 -13.01 35.51
CA PRO A 181 -25.12 -12.33 36.82
C PRO A 181 -25.14 -13.28 38.02
N ASP A 182 -25.76 -14.47 37.84
CA ASP A 182 -25.96 -15.48 38.89
C ASP A 182 -24.84 -16.55 38.92
N GLU A 183 -23.89 -16.50 37.99
CA GLU A 183 -22.76 -17.44 37.98
C GLU A 183 -21.63 -16.97 38.89
N ASP A 184 -20.97 -17.92 39.56
CA ASP A 184 -19.80 -17.66 40.44
C ASP A 184 -18.56 -17.30 39.60
N LEU A 185 -18.58 -16.11 39.01
CA LEU A 185 -17.40 -15.57 38.30
C LEU A 185 -16.28 -15.25 39.29
N PRO A 186 -14.99 -15.36 38.91
CA PRO A 186 -13.85 -15.05 39.79
C PRO A 186 -14.02 -13.69 40.49
N LYS A 187 -13.85 -13.63 41.80
CA LYS A 187 -14.06 -12.41 42.61
C LYS A 187 -13.15 -11.25 42.22
N ASP A 188 -12.04 -11.52 41.57
CA ASP A 188 -11.04 -10.54 41.12
C ASP A 188 -11.27 -9.97 39.73
N ILE A 189 -12.33 -10.42 39.01
CA ILE A 189 -12.61 -10.01 37.63
C ILE A 189 -12.68 -8.47 37.49
N LEU A 190 -13.39 -7.78 38.40
CA LEU A 190 -13.53 -6.33 38.34
C LEU A 190 -12.23 -5.60 38.66
N SER A 191 -11.42 -6.13 39.58
CA SER A 191 -10.10 -5.58 39.89
C SER A 191 -9.13 -5.75 38.73
N ASN A 192 -9.15 -6.90 38.05
CA ASN A 192 -8.36 -7.16 36.87
C ASN A 192 -8.77 -6.26 35.68
N ILE A 193 -10.06 -6.06 35.42
CA ILE A 193 -10.55 -5.12 34.40
C ILE A 193 -10.01 -3.72 34.68
N LYS A 194 -10.18 -3.20 35.92
CA LYS A 194 -9.73 -1.86 36.31
C LYS A 194 -8.21 -1.71 36.15
N LYS A 195 -7.44 -2.70 36.60
CA LYS A 195 -5.98 -2.70 36.52
C LYS A 195 -5.53 -2.69 35.03
N THR A 196 -6.01 -3.64 34.23
CA THR A 196 -5.60 -3.77 32.81
C THR A 196 -5.99 -2.52 32.02
N THR A 197 -7.16 -1.93 32.26
CA THR A 197 -7.57 -0.67 31.61
C THR A 197 -6.66 0.49 32.00
N SER A 198 -6.28 0.59 33.28
CA SER A 198 -5.36 1.61 33.77
C SER A 198 -3.96 1.45 33.16
N ASP A 199 -3.46 0.21 33.08
CA ASP A 199 -2.16 -0.10 32.49
C ASP A 199 -2.12 0.29 31.00
N ILE A 200 -3.14 -0.08 30.21
CA ILE A 200 -3.27 0.30 28.80
C ILE A 200 -3.35 1.83 28.66
N SER A 201 -4.16 2.49 29.47
CA SER A 201 -4.26 3.96 29.46
C SER A 201 -2.92 4.64 29.72
N THR A 202 -2.15 4.11 30.65
CA THR A 202 -0.81 4.62 31.01
C THR A 202 0.19 4.37 29.86
N GLU A 203 0.15 3.19 29.25
CA GLU A 203 0.99 2.88 28.07
C GLU A 203 0.68 3.78 26.88
N ILE A 204 -0.61 4.05 26.60
CA ILE A 204 -1.07 4.96 25.54
C ILE A 204 -0.61 6.40 25.84
N LYS A 205 -0.82 6.88 27.05
CA LYS A 205 -0.36 8.22 27.46
C LYS A 205 1.13 8.41 27.25
N LYS A 206 1.95 7.41 27.59
CA LYS A 206 3.40 7.44 27.33
C LYS A 206 3.75 7.61 25.86
N VAL A 207 2.96 7.02 24.97
CA VAL A 207 3.18 7.15 23.50
C VAL A 207 2.76 8.51 23.00
N LEU A 208 1.66 9.07 23.56
CA LEU A 208 1.17 10.40 23.18
C LEU A 208 2.02 11.53 23.75
N ASP A 209 2.68 11.31 24.87
CA ASP A 209 3.53 12.31 25.56
C ASP A 209 4.99 12.27 25.07
N ASP A 210 5.19 11.99 23.80
CA ASP A 210 6.50 12.00 23.12
C ASP A 210 6.96 13.42 22.71
N GLN A 211 6.28 14.47 23.18
CA GLN A 211 6.47 15.87 22.81
C GLN A 211 6.33 16.11 21.29
N ARG A 212 5.56 15.28 20.60
CA ARG A 212 5.34 15.29 19.15
C ARG A 212 6.63 15.10 18.31
N VAL A 213 7.59 14.36 18.86
CA VAL A 213 8.85 14.12 18.15
C VAL A 213 8.59 13.35 16.86
N GLY A 214 7.74 12.32 16.89
CA GLY A 214 7.37 11.54 15.71
C GLY A 214 6.69 12.38 14.63
N GLU A 215 5.76 13.26 15.03
CA GLU A 215 5.07 14.19 14.12
C GLU A 215 6.04 15.20 13.50
N ARG A 216 6.94 15.78 14.29
CA ARG A 216 7.97 16.72 13.80
C ARG A 216 8.96 16.08 12.83
N ILE A 217 9.31 14.81 13.03
CA ILE A 217 10.16 14.08 12.11
C ILE A 217 9.43 13.89 10.77
N ARG A 218 8.14 13.53 10.82
CA ARG A 218 7.31 13.29 9.63
C ARG A 218 7.03 14.57 8.84
N GLU A 219 6.58 15.64 9.54
CA GLU A 219 6.13 16.88 8.89
C GLU A 219 7.24 17.92 8.69
N GLY A 220 8.40 17.74 9.32
CA GLY A 220 9.49 18.71 9.35
C GLY A 220 9.19 19.90 10.25
N PHE A 221 10.07 20.91 10.19
CA PHE A 221 9.94 22.15 10.96
C PHE A 221 9.37 23.25 10.06
N LYS A 222 8.31 23.90 10.51
CA LYS A 222 7.77 25.11 9.86
C LYS A 222 8.48 26.33 10.42
N ILE A 223 9.30 27.00 9.60
CA ILE A 223 10.03 28.22 9.96
C ILE A 223 9.36 29.42 9.28
N ALA A 224 8.93 30.39 10.08
CA ALA A 224 8.46 31.68 9.57
C ALA A 224 9.56 32.72 9.77
N ILE A 225 9.93 33.41 8.70
CA ILE A 225 10.84 34.56 8.75
C ILE A 225 9.98 35.83 8.74
N LEU A 226 10.05 36.60 9.82
CA LEU A 226 9.31 37.86 9.98
C LEU A 226 10.33 38.99 9.95
N GLY A 227 10.03 40.03 9.16
CA GLY A 227 10.89 41.22 9.06
C GLY A 227 10.13 42.43 8.48
N PRO A 228 10.68 43.64 8.59
CA PRO A 228 10.09 44.78 7.92
C PRO A 228 10.17 44.59 6.39
N ALA A 229 9.13 45.05 5.70
CA ALA A 229 9.06 45.05 4.24
C ALA A 229 10.08 46.04 3.63
#